data_dc5967adceff4cd41f2d2e9ba0011932
#
_entry.id   dc5967adceff4cd41f2d2e9ba0011932
#
_cell.length_a   1.000
_cell.length_b   1.000
_cell.length_c   1.000
_cell.angle_alpha   90.00
_cell.angle_beta   90.00
_cell.angle_gamma   90.00
#
_symmetry.space_group_name_H-M   'P 1'
#
loop_
_entity.id
_entity.type
_entity.pdbx_description
1 polymer ?
#
loop_
_entity_poly.entity_id
_entity_poly.type
_entity_poly.pdbx_seq_one_letter_code
_entity_poly.pdbx_strand_id
1 'polypeptide(L)'
;MVKNYVVLFTISLFLLTGSTAQEIKVFKLEDFELKGKVHVCLVVTDYGNESFEFDESGRLVKTITQYNDSDQDVTLYKYEDGFLVEKRMESYKDGVIDEATSMANFYEHGEGDTQKVIEKIISYDKEFLEQQEHQYDAAGKLAKVITSNANGVDETMYEYNTYKNETTASQYTNEIIQKSVRTSQRKMHSGTQTVVLTKDFVDGTPQTAVEEIKNENGRLLSKQYFLFDTETKQFAPDRKMSFLYDAEGMLTKEITQTENSKSVREYIYQFDNGSPKNWIKQIITPDNSYTTRKITYYPEETE
;
A
#
# COMPACT_ATOMS: atom_id res chain seq x y z
N MET A 1 -29.63 2.30 -22.29
CA MET A 1 -28.81 1.34 -21.53
C MET A 1 -27.64 2.09 -20.95
N VAL A 2 -27.76 2.55 -19.72
CA VAL A 2 -26.68 3.25 -19.01
C VAL A 2 -25.81 2.16 -18.40
N LYS A 3 -24.57 2.02 -18.87
CA LYS A 3 -23.59 1.13 -18.23
C LYS A 3 -23.13 1.80 -16.96
N ASN A 4 -23.60 1.31 -15.84
CA ASN A 4 -23.05 1.62 -14.52
C ASN A 4 -21.63 1.09 -14.48
N TYR A 5 -20.65 1.99 -14.58
CA TYR A 5 -19.28 1.69 -14.16
C TYR A 5 -19.27 1.68 -12.64
N VAL A 6 -19.20 0.50 -12.07
CA VAL A 6 -18.84 0.31 -10.66
C VAL A 6 -17.41 0.81 -10.53
N VAL A 7 -17.25 2.05 -10.11
CA VAL A 7 -15.96 2.56 -9.65
C VAL A 7 -15.76 1.91 -8.28
N LEU A 8 -15.01 0.82 -8.27
CA LEU A 8 -14.44 0.28 -7.03
C LEU A 8 -13.58 1.38 -6.45
N PHE A 9 -14.10 2.10 -5.47
CA PHE A 9 -13.34 2.97 -4.61
C PHE A 9 -12.62 2.06 -3.61
N THR A 10 -11.59 1.36 -4.09
CA THR A 10 -10.57 0.91 -3.16
C THR A 10 -10.11 2.18 -2.48
N ILE A 11 -10.29 2.29 -1.16
CA ILE A 11 -9.48 3.18 -0.35
C ILE A 11 -8.07 2.78 -0.76
N SER A 12 -7.49 3.54 -1.68
CA SER A 12 -6.08 3.46 -1.98
C SER A 12 -5.42 3.82 -0.67
N LEU A 13 -5.23 2.83 0.17
CA LEU A 13 -4.24 2.89 1.21
C LEU A 13 -2.99 3.33 0.46
N PHE A 14 -2.70 4.64 0.52
CA PHE A 14 -1.52 5.22 -0.10
C PHE A 14 -0.32 4.57 0.58
N LEU A 15 -0.01 3.37 0.13
CA LEU A 15 1.24 2.72 0.43
C LEU A 15 2.32 3.61 -0.18
N LEU A 16 2.83 4.53 0.64
CA LEU A 16 4.06 5.28 0.43
C LEU A 16 5.24 4.28 0.41
N THR A 17 5.17 3.31 -0.47
CA THR A 17 6.32 2.47 -0.73
C THR A 17 7.15 3.18 -1.77
N GLY A 18 8.15 3.90 -1.30
CA GLY A 18 9.39 3.93 -2.07
C GLY A 18 9.69 2.46 -2.36
N SER A 19 9.72 2.10 -3.63
CA SER A 19 9.87 0.75 -4.11
C SER A 19 11.18 0.14 -3.62
N THR A 20 11.14 -0.33 -2.42
CA THR A 20 11.97 -1.44 -2.00
C THR A 20 11.16 -2.70 -2.35
N ALA A 21 11.83 -3.71 -2.84
CA ALA A 21 11.32 -5.05 -3.01
C ALA A 21 10.36 -5.39 -1.85
N GLN A 22 9.33 -6.16 -2.10
CA GLN A 22 8.21 -6.39 -1.20
C GLN A 22 8.72 -6.93 0.15
N GLU A 23 9.10 -6.01 1.01
CA GLU A 23 9.43 -6.29 2.40
C GLU A 23 8.14 -6.69 3.12
N ILE A 24 8.21 -7.69 3.99
CA ILE A 24 7.06 -8.09 4.82
C ILE A 24 6.71 -6.89 5.70
N LYS A 25 5.66 -6.18 5.32
CA LYS A 25 5.31 -4.90 5.92
C LYS A 25 4.56 -5.09 7.24
N VAL A 26 5.08 -4.49 8.30
CA VAL A 26 4.37 -4.27 9.56
C VAL A 26 3.62 -2.94 9.44
N PHE A 27 2.30 -3.01 9.41
CA PHE A 27 1.45 -1.80 9.35
C PHE A 27 1.35 -1.14 10.72
N LYS A 28 1.41 0.20 10.73
CA LYS A 28 1.33 1.02 11.95
C LYS A 28 0.30 2.15 11.78
N LEU A 29 0.00 2.84 12.89
CA LEU A 29 -0.95 3.96 12.93
C LEU A 29 -0.69 5.01 11.83
N GLU A 30 0.58 5.30 11.55
CA GLU A 30 0.98 6.30 10.54
C GLU A 30 0.54 5.90 9.12
N ASP A 31 0.48 4.61 8.81
CA ASP A 31 0.00 4.10 7.52
C ASP A 31 -1.50 4.39 7.30
N PHE A 32 -2.22 4.68 8.38
CA PHE A 32 -3.66 5.00 8.38
C PHE A 32 -3.93 6.48 8.69
N GLU A 33 -2.90 7.33 8.68
CA GLU A 33 -3.00 8.75 9.08
C GLU A 33 -3.58 8.92 10.49
N LEU A 34 -3.28 8.00 11.41
CA LEU A 34 -3.71 8.02 12.80
C LEU A 34 -2.56 8.45 13.71
N LYS A 35 -2.91 9.16 14.78
CA LYS A 35 -1.95 9.71 15.73
C LYS A 35 -2.40 9.40 17.17
N GLY A 36 -1.43 9.31 18.08
CA GLY A 36 -1.71 9.05 19.49
C GLY A 36 -1.93 7.56 19.79
N LYS A 37 -2.48 7.25 20.96
CA LYS A 37 -2.72 5.86 21.42
C LYS A 37 -4.06 5.32 20.90
N VAL A 38 -4.23 5.23 19.56
CA VAL A 38 -5.46 4.68 18.96
C VAL A 38 -5.52 3.18 19.17
N HIS A 39 -6.65 2.68 19.67
CA HIS A 39 -6.96 1.25 19.80
C HIS A 39 -7.75 0.77 18.58
N VAL A 40 -8.88 1.43 18.26
CA VAL A 40 -9.73 1.05 17.13
C VAL A 40 -10.09 2.28 16.31
N CYS A 41 -10.02 2.15 14.98
CA CYS A 41 -10.55 3.11 14.03
C CYS A 41 -11.58 2.42 13.14
N LEU A 42 -12.87 2.77 13.28
CA LEU A 42 -13.94 2.36 12.38
C LEU A 42 -14.15 3.44 11.33
N VAL A 43 -13.93 3.09 10.07
CA VAL A 43 -14.17 3.93 8.89
C VAL A 43 -15.52 3.55 8.28
N VAL A 44 -16.40 4.52 8.12
CA VAL A 44 -17.74 4.34 7.54
C VAL A 44 -17.80 5.09 6.22
N THR A 45 -18.17 4.38 5.18
CA THR A 45 -18.37 4.88 3.82
C THR A 45 -19.76 4.54 3.32
N ASP A 46 -20.14 5.08 2.17
CA ASP A 46 -21.42 4.74 1.51
C ASP A 46 -21.47 3.27 1.00
N TYR A 47 -20.32 2.58 0.96
CA TYR A 47 -20.19 1.23 0.39
C TYR A 47 -19.94 0.13 1.43
N GLY A 48 -19.80 0.48 2.69
CA GLY A 48 -19.50 -0.46 3.76
C GLY A 48 -18.65 0.15 4.87
N ASN A 49 -18.21 -0.70 5.77
CA ASN A 49 -17.43 -0.31 6.93
C ASN A 49 -16.08 -1.02 6.92
N GLU A 50 -15.04 -0.31 7.36
CA GLU A 50 -13.72 -0.89 7.62
C GLU A 50 -13.30 -0.59 9.06
N SER A 51 -12.88 -1.61 9.79
CA SER A 51 -12.37 -1.47 11.15
C SER A 51 -10.91 -1.87 11.21
N PHE A 52 -10.10 -1.04 11.84
CA PHE A 52 -8.67 -1.26 12.06
C PHE A 52 -8.42 -1.26 13.57
N GLU A 53 -7.87 -2.36 14.08
CA GLU A 53 -7.53 -2.52 15.49
C GLU A 53 -6.00 -2.56 15.62
N PHE A 54 -5.46 -1.81 16.59
CA PHE A 54 -4.02 -1.67 16.81
C PHE A 54 -3.67 -2.12 18.21
N ASP A 55 -2.47 -2.65 18.41
CA ASP A 55 -1.93 -2.91 19.75
C ASP A 55 -1.40 -1.61 20.40
N GLU A 56 -1.01 -1.69 21.66
CA GLU A 56 -0.49 -0.55 22.43
C GLU A 56 0.79 0.06 21.84
N SER A 57 1.53 -0.71 21.02
CA SER A 57 2.71 -0.21 20.28
C SER A 57 2.34 0.46 18.96
N GLY A 58 1.06 0.52 18.61
CA GLY A 58 0.52 1.12 17.40
C GLY A 58 0.64 0.22 16.15
N ARG A 59 0.91 -1.09 16.29
CA ARG A 59 0.92 -2.04 15.17
C ARG A 59 -0.49 -2.55 14.91
N LEU A 60 -0.84 -2.70 13.63
CA LEU A 60 -2.12 -3.26 13.21
C LEU A 60 -2.20 -4.73 13.60
N VAL A 61 -3.24 -5.12 14.36
CA VAL A 61 -3.47 -6.51 14.79
C VAL A 61 -4.70 -7.12 14.12
N LYS A 62 -5.65 -6.29 13.66
CA LYS A 62 -6.85 -6.79 13.00
C LYS A 62 -7.43 -5.77 12.03
N THR A 63 -7.95 -6.26 10.91
CA THR A 63 -8.85 -5.50 10.04
C THR A 63 -10.15 -6.25 9.83
N ILE A 64 -11.24 -5.52 9.67
CA ILE A 64 -12.54 -6.06 9.24
C ILE A 64 -13.02 -5.17 8.11
N THR A 65 -13.28 -5.75 6.93
CA THR A 65 -13.98 -5.09 5.84
C THR A 65 -15.39 -5.68 5.78
N GLN A 66 -16.39 -4.89 6.13
CA GLN A 66 -17.79 -5.30 6.16
C GLN A 66 -18.51 -4.77 4.93
N TYR A 67 -19.01 -5.66 4.09
CA TYR A 67 -19.70 -5.33 2.83
C TYR A 67 -21.21 -5.13 3.05
N ASN A 68 -21.80 -5.94 3.95
CA ASN A 68 -23.18 -5.89 4.38
C ASN A 68 -23.32 -6.52 5.78
N ASP A 69 -24.54 -6.79 6.24
CA ASP A 69 -24.80 -7.32 7.59
C ASP A 69 -24.25 -8.74 7.81
N SER A 70 -24.01 -9.51 6.75
CA SER A 70 -23.59 -10.93 6.82
C SER A 70 -22.24 -11.21 6.15
N ASP A 71 -21.79 -10.35 5.21
CA ASP A 71 -20.58 -10.60 4.43
C ASP A 71 -19.47 -9.67 4.89
N GLN A 72 -18.36 -10.28 5.29
CA GLN A 72 -17.17 -9.54 5.74
C GLN A 72 -15.89 -10.33 5.49
N ASP A 73 -14.77 -9.60 5.37
CA ASP A 73 -13.44 -10.15 5.44
C ASP A 73 -12.76 -9.70 6.73
N VAL A 74 -12.14 -10.65 7.42
CA VAL A 74 -11.37 -10.40 8.65
C VAL A 74 -9.92 -10.78 8.39
N THR A 75 -8.99 -9.86 8.65
CA THR A 75 -7.55 -10.17 8.64
C THR A 75 -7.00 -9.98 10.04
N LEU A 76 -6.30 -11.00 10.53
CA LEU A 76 -5.63 -11.01 11.82
C LEU A 76 -4.11 -11.02 11.61
N TYR A 77 -3.39 -10.24 12.41
CA TYR A 77 -1.92 -10.16 12.39
C TYR A 77 -1.37 -10.54 13.75
N LYS A 78 -0.46 -11.50 13.79
CA LYS A 78 0.21 -11.94 15.00
C LYS A 78 1.69 -11.58 14.91
N TYR A 79 2.21 -11.01 16.00
CA TYR A 79 3.61 -10.62 16.12
C TYR A 79 4.27 -11.35 17.27
N GLU A 80 5.52 -11.76 17.06
CA GLU A 80 6.41 -12.31 18.11
C GLU A 80 7.76 -11.60 17.98
N ASP A 81 8.34 -11.17 19.10
CA ASP A 81 9.61 -10.44 19.14
C ASP A 81 9.73 -9.24 18.16
N GLY A 82 8.59 -8.59 17.87
CA GLY A 82 8.50 -7.45 16.96
C GLY A 82 8.33 -7.82 15.47
N PHE A 83 8.40 -9.10 15.13
CA PHE A 83 8.23 -9.59 13.76
C PHE A 83 6.82 -10.11 13.52
N LEU A 84 6.31 -9.93 12.30
CA LEU A 84 5.07 -10.57 11.86
C LEU A 84 5.34 -12.08 11.69
N VAL A 85 4.58 -12.93 12.42
CA VAL A 85 4.70 -14.40 12.36
C VAL A 85 3.49 -15.07 11.71
N GLU A 86 2.32 -14.42 11.74
CA GLU A 86 1.11 -14.92 11.09
C GLU A 86 0.25 -13.77 10.58
N LYS A 87 -0.29 -13.94 9.36
CA LYS A 87 -1.37 -13.14 8.78
C LYS A 87 -2.47 -14.10 8.37
N ARG A 88 -3.62 -14.05 9.02
CA ARG A 88 -4.78 -14.91 8.73
C ARG A 88 -5.88 -14.08 8.09
N MET A 89 -6.39 -14.56 6.96
CA MET A 89 -7.52 -13.96 6.24
C MET A 89 -8.71 -14.93 6.29
N GLU A 90 -9.82 -14.45 6.81
CA GLU A 90 -11.07 -15.18 6.94
C GLU A 90 -12.16 -14.41 6.21
N SER A 91 -12.78 -15.02 5.20
CA SER A 91 -13.91 -14.47 4.47
C SER A 91 -15.20 -15.09 4.99
N TYR A 92 -16.22 -14.27 5.20
CA TYR A 92 -17.54 -14.70 5.63
C TYR A 92 -18.57 -14.32 4.59
N LYS A 93 -19.42 -15.30 4.21
CA LYS A 93 -20.57 -15.12 3.33
C LYS A 93 -21.83 -15.62 4.04
N ASP A 94 -22.89 -14.83 4.04
CA ASP A 94 -24.12 -15.14 4.78
C ASP A 94 -23.87 -15.46 6.27
N GLY A 95 -22.85 -14.82 6.87
CA GLY A 95 -22.45 -15.03 8.27
C GLY A 95 -21.69 -16.32 8.54
N VAL A 96 -21.38 -17.12 7.51
CA VAL A 96 -20.61 -18.37 7.59
C VAL A 96 -19.25 -18.19 6.94
N ILE A 97 -18.23 -18.82 7.54
CA ILE A 97 -16.89 -18.78 6.95
C ILE A 97 -16.86 -19.44 5.58
N ASP A 98 -16.30 -18.75 4.61
CA ASP A 98 -16.01 -19.28 3.27
C ASP A 98 -14.61 -19.89 3.26
N GLU A 99 -14.54 -21.20 3.50
CA GLU A 99 -13.29 -21.95 3.61
C GLU A 99 -12.45 -21.88 2.31
N ALA A 100 -13.12 -21.77 1.15
CA ALA A 100 -12.44 -21.75 -0.14
C ALA A 100 -11.61 -20.46 -0.38
N THR A 101 -11.99 -19.37 0.27
CA THR A 101 -11.30 -18.06 0.14
C THR A 101 -10.54 -17.66 1.40
N SER A 102 -10.67 -18.43 2.49
CA SER A 102 -9.94 -18.21 3.73
C SER A 102 -8.57 -18.87 3.71
N MET A 103 -7.54 -18.17 4.20
CA MET A 103 -6.16 -18.67 4.20
C MET A 103 -5.31 -18.04 5.30
N ALA A 104 -4.14 -18.60 5.54
CA ALA A 104 -3.17 -18.05 6.47
C ALA A 104 -1.76 -18.05 5.88
N ASN A 105 -1.03 -16.97 6.13
CA ASN A 105 0.37 -16.83 5.82
C ASN A 105 1.17 -16.94 7.12
N PHE A 106 2.14 -17.83 7.18
CA PHE A 106 3.07 -18.00 8.30
C PHE A 106 4.45 -17.55 7.87
N TYR A 107 5.12 -16.80 8.73
CA TYR A 107 6.43 -16.21 8.48
C TYR A 107 7.46 -16.79 9.43
N GLU A 108 8.50 -17.39 8.90
CA GLU A 108 9.66 -17.90 9.63
C GLU A 108 10.86 -17.00 9.32
N HIS A 109 11.38 -16.32 10.34
CA HIS A 109 12.54 -15.45 10.25
C HIS A 109 13.80 -16.28 10.52
N GLY A 110 14.77 -16.25 9.59
CA GLY A 110 16.04 -16.98 9.73
C GLY A 110 16.92 -16.39 10.82
N GLU A 111 17.65 -17.25 11.52
CA GLU A 111 18.66 -16.85 12.50
C GLU A 111 20.04 -16.66 11.82
N GLY A 112 20.85 -15.70 12.29
CA GLY A 112 22.23 -15.49 11.88
C GLY A 112 22.44 -14.50 10.72
N ASP A 113 23.60 -14.61 10.05
CA ASP A 113 24.06 -13.65 9.02
C ASP A 113 23.28 -13.71 7.70
N THR A 114 22.48 -14.75 7.47
CA THR A 114 21.61 -14.85 6.30
C THR A 114 20.25 -14.28 6.63
N GLN A 115 20.02 -13.01 6.24
CA GLN A 115 18.70 -12.40 6.33
C GLN A 115 17.76 -13.10 5.33
N LYS A 116 16.98 -14.03 5.86
CA LYS A 116 16.03 -14.85 5.10
C LYS A 116 14.71 -14.88 5.82
N VAL A 117 13.62 -14.74 5.08
CA VAL A 117 12.27 -14.97 5.60
C VAL A 117 11.56 -15.99 4.71
N ILE A 118 10.94 -16.99 5.31
CA ILE A 118 10.10 -17.96 4.61
C ILE A 118 8.65 -17.62 4.92
N GLU A 119 7.86 -17.36 3.89
CA GLU A 119 6.41 -17.21 3.96
C GLU A 119 5.77 -18.48 3.43
N LYS A 120 4.89 -19.11 4.23
CA LYS A 120 4.09 -20.29 3.85
C LYS A 120 2.63 -19.90 3.82
N ILE A 121 1.97 -20.12 2.68
CA ILE A 121 0.55 -19.85 2.49
C ILE A 121 -0.20 -21.19 2.55
N ILE A 122 -1.17 -21.26 3.45
CA ILE A 122 -1.93 -22.46 3.76
C ILE A 122 -3.42 -22.12 3.65
N SER A 123 -4.20 -23.03 3.02
CA SER A 123 -5.66 -22.91 2.95
C SER A 123 -6.32 -23.09 4.33
N TYR A 124 -7.62 -22.86 4.41
CA TYR A 124 -8.39 -23.01 5.67
C TYR A 124 -8.32 -24.44 6.22
N ASP A 125 -8.41 -25.44 5.36
CA ASP A 125 -8.33 -26.87 5.69
C ASP A 125 -6.88 -27.38 5.85
N LYS A 126 -5.89 -26.47 5.93
CA LYS A 126 -4.46 -26.72 6.17
C LYS A 126 -3.71 -27.37 5.01
N GLU A 127 -4.22 -27.27 3.79
CA GLU A 127 -3.47 -27.65 2.62
C GLU A 127 -2.41 -26.58 2.28
N PHE A 128 -1.22 -27.03 1.91
CA PHE A 128 -0.16 -26.16 1.43
C PHE A 128 -0.52 -25.60 0.05
N LEU A 129 -0.51 -24.27 -0.08
CA LEU A 129 -0.78 -23.57 -1.34
C LEU A 129 0.52 -23.09 -2.00
N GLU A 130 1.35 -22.37 -1.27
CA GLU A 130 2.54 -21.72 -1.79
C GLU A 130 3.57 -21.48 -0.67
N GLN A 131 4.85 -21.47 -1.04
CA GLN A 131 5.94 -20.98 -0.21
C GLN A 131 6.73 -19.92 -0.96
N GLN A 132 7.05 -18.83 -0.27
CA GLN A 132 7.97 -17.81 -0.76
C GLN A 132 9.20 -17.74 0.16
N GLU A 133 10.38 -17.81 -0.41
CA GLU A 133 11.64 -17.62 0.29
C GLU A 133 12.23 -16.28 -0.10
N HIS A 134 12.20 -15.31 0.83
CA HIS A 134 12.76 -13.97 0.67
C HIS A 134 14.19 -13.96 1.16
N GLN A 135 15.15 -13.66 0.28
CA GLN A 135 16.57 -13.57 0.58
C GLN A 135 17.03 -12.13 0.46
N TYR A 136 17.71 -11.63 1.50
CA TYR A 136 18.22 -10.26 1.55
C TYR A 136 19.73 -10.23 1.40
N ASP A 137 20.26 -9.15 0.82
CA ASP A 137 21.70 -8.90 0.72
C ASP A 137 22.28 -8.43 2.07
N ALA A 138 23.60 -8.27 2.13
CA ALA A 138 24.29 -7.80 3.33
C ALA A 138 23.91 -6.37 3.77
N ALA A 139 23.27 -5.59 2.90
CA ALA A 139 22.74 -4.26 3.21
C ALA A 139 21.26 -4.30 3.65
N GLY A 140 20.67 -5.50 3.78
CA GLY A 140 19.27 -5.69 4.15
C GLY A 140 18.28 -5.41 3.01
N LYS A 141 18.73 -5.35 1.75
CA LYS A 141 17.84 -5.20 0.61
C LYS A 141 17.43 -6.57 0.09
N LEU A 142 16.16 -6.71 -0.29
CA LEU A 142 15.67 -7.95 -0.90
C LEU A 142 16.43 -8.22 -2.21
N ALA A 143 17.14 -9.34 -2.28
CA ALA A 143 17.95 -9.72 -3.44
C ALA A 143 17.24 -10.76 -4.31
N LYS A 144 16.43 -11.65 -3.69
CA LYS A 144 15.82 -12.77 -4.38
C LYS A 144 14.54 -13.21 -3.66
N VAL A 145 13.54 -13.63 -4.44
CA VAL A 145 12.38 -14.37 -3.94
C VAL A 145 12.25 -15.66 -4.76
N ILE A 146 12.14 -16.80 -4.07
CA ILE A 146 11.84 -18.09 -4.69
C ILE A 146 10.41 -18.44 -4.31
N THR A 147 9.54 -18.53 -5.29
CA THR A 147 8.12 -18.90 -5.12
C THR A 147 7.94 -20.36 -5.55
N SER A 148 7.41 -21.19 -4.68
CA SER A 148 7.18 -22.63 -4.94
C SER A 148 5.71 -22.96 -4.65
N ASN A 149 5.01 -23.51 -5.64
CA ASN A 149 3.62 -23.94 -5.54
C ASN A 149 3.36 -25.17 -6.41
N ALA A 150 2.10 -25.59 -6.56
CA ALA A 150 1.72 -26.74 -7.37
C ALA A 150 2.08 -26.63 -8.87
N ASN A 151 2.28 -25.40 -9.38
CA ASN A 151 2.61 -25.15 -10.78
C ASN A 151 4.13 -25.21 -11.05
N GLY A 152 4.95 -25.18 -10.00
CA GLY A 152 6.42 -25.23 -10.13
C GLY A 152 7.14 -24.24 -9.22
N VAL A 153 8.31 -23.82 -9.67
CA VAL A 153 9.19 -22.88 -8.96
C VAL A 153 9.51 -21.72 -9.87
N ASP A 154 9.22 -20.51 -9.38
CA ASP A 154 9.61 -19.25 -10.01
C ASP A 154 10.69 -18.56 -9.19
N GLU A 155 11.62 -17.92 -9.86
CA GLU A 155 12.68 -17.15 -9.25
C GLU A 155 12.55 -15.68 -9.66
N THR A 156 12.44 -14.80 -8.64
CA THR A 156 12.44 -13.35 -8.83
C THR A 156 13.73 -12.77 -8.26
N MET A 157 14.53 -12.13 -9.10
CA MET A 157 15.79 -11.47 -8.76
C MET A 157 15.59 -9.95 -8.71
N TYR A 158 16.30 -9.30 -7.78
CA TYR A 158 16.33 -7.86 -7.64
C TYR A 158 17.75 -7.34 -7.82
N GLU A 159 17.93 -6.43 -8.77
CA GLU A 159 19.20 -5.78 -9.04
C GLU A 159 19.15 -4.31 -8.67
N TYR A 160 20.16 -3.84 -7.95
CA TYR A 160 20.28 -2.45 -7.53
C TYR A 160 21.50 -1.81 -8.18
N ASN A 161 21.25 -0.74 -8.95
CA ASN A 161 22.30 0.04 -9.57
C ASN A 161 22.23 1.47 -9.07
N THR A 162 23.35 2.00 -8.58
CA THR A 162 23.45 3.40 -8.14
C THR A 162 24.45 4.13 -9.02
N TYR A 163 23.97 5.20 -9.66
CA TYR A 163 24.81 6.07 -10.47
C TYR A 163 24.58 7.52 -10.05
N LYS A 164 25.62 8.20 -9.54
CA LYS A 164 25.53 9.54 -8.95
C LYS A 164 24.46 9.56 -7.82
N ASN A 165 23.40 10.37 -8.01
CA ASN A 165 22.32 10.56 -7.05
C ASN A 165 21.04 9.78 -7.45
N GLU A 166 21.16 8.81 -8.34
CA GLU A 166 20.06 7.97 -8.80
C GLU A 166 20.30 6.52 -8.42
N THR A 167 19.26 5.88 -7.89
CA THR A 167 19.25 4.43 -7.64
C THR A 167 18.15 3.80 -8.48
N THR A 168 18.50 2.75 -9.21
CA THR A 168 17.54 1.95 -9.95
C THR A 168 17.46 0.56 -9.33
N ALA A 169 16.26 0.11 -8.97
CA ALA A 169 15.94 -1.25 -8.61
C ALA A 169 15.21 -1.91 -9.77
N SER A 170 15.70 -3.03 -10.28
CA SER A 170 15.09 -3.81 -11.36
C SER A 170 14.70 -5.18 -10.83
N GLN A 171 13.49 -5.62 -11.18
CA GLN A 171 12.91 -6.91 -10.80
C GLN A 171 12.81 -7.78 -12.04
N TYR A 172 13.33 -8.99 -11.95
CA TYR A 172 13.29 -10.00 -13.01
C TYR A 172 12.63 -11.26 -12.46
N THR A 173 11.66 -11.82 -13.17
CA THR A 173 11.10 -13.14 -12.87
C THR A 173 11.53 -14.09 -13.99
N ASN A 174 12.20 -15.19 -13.63
CA ASN A 174 12.78 -16.14 -14.59
C ASN A 174 13.60 -15.42 -15.68
N GLU A 175 14.47 -14.48 -15.27
CA GLU A 175 15.35 -13.66 -16.13
C GLU A 175 14.62 -12.62 -17.00
N ILE A 176 13.28 -12.55 -16.96
CA ILE A 176 12.49 -11.57 -17.73
C ILE A 176 12.17 -10.37 -16.83
N ILE A 177 12.52 -9.18 -17.28
CA ILE A 177 12.22 -7.94 -16.53
C ILE A 177 10.70 -7.75 -16.38
N GLN A 178 10.28 -7.47 -15.13
CA GLN A 178 8.88 -7.22 -14.79
C GLN A 178 8.65 -5.77 -14.36
N LYS A 179 9.63 -5.20 -13.65
CA LYS A 179 9.53 -3.85 -13.08
C LYS A 179 10.89 -3.18 -12.98
N SER A 180 10.92 -1.87 -13.16
CA SER A 180 12.09 -1.05 -12.87
C SER A 180 11.67 0.21 -12.13
N VAL A 181 12.34 0.52 -11.03
CA VAL A 181 12.06 1.69 -10.19
C VAL A 181 13.32 2.52 -10.05
N ARG A 182 13.28 3.72 -10.60
CA ARG A 182 14.38 4.68 -10.50
C ARG A 182 14.01 5.78 -9.51
N THR A 183 14.81 5.94 -8.49
CA THR A 183 14.68 7.01 -7.50
C THR A 183 15.82 8.00 -7.67
N SER A 184 15.49 9.28 -7.76
CA SER A 184 16.46 10.37 -7.85
C SER A 184 16.05 11.56 -6.98
N GLN A 185 16.99 12.44 -6.66
CA GLN A 185 16.73 13.67 -5.91
C GLN A 185 16.96 14.90 -6.77
N ARG A 186 16.06 15.86 -6.68
CA ARG A 186 16.10 17.14 -7.37
C ARG A 186 16.03 18.29 -6.36
N LYS A 187 17.02 19.18 -6.39
CA LYS A 187 17.01 20.41 -5.56
C LYS A 187 16.12 21.46 -6.23
N MET A 188 15.21 22.02 -5.47
CA MET A 188 14.32 23.11 -5.87
C MET A 188 14.49 24.29 -4.89
N HIS A 189 14.00 25.49 -5.23
CA HIS A 189 14.02 26.63 -4.31
C HIS A 189 13.22 26.37 -3.02
N SER A 190 12.19 25.51 -3.09
CA SER A 190 11.31 25.13 -1.99
C SER A 190 11.77 23.90 -1.20
N GLY A 191 13.00 23.42 -1.40
CA GLY A 191 13.54 22.23 -0.74
C GLY A 191 13.91 21.11 -1.71
N THR A 192 14.24 19.94 -1.19
CA THR A 192 14.59 18.76 -2.00
C THR A 192 13.36 17.96 -2.34
N GLN A 193 13.23 17.57 -3.59
CA GLN A 193 12.20 16.66 -4.06
C GLN A 193 12.79 15.30 -4.40
N THR A 194 12.08 14.23 -4.04
CA THR A 194 12.35 12.87 -4.49
C THR A 194 11.48 12.55 -5.69
N VAL A 195 12.10 12.12 -6.78
CA VAL A 195 11.42 11.68 -8.01
C VAL A 195 11.56 10.18 -8.11
N VAL A 196 10.44 9.47 -8.19
CA VAL A 196 10.37 8.01 -8.36
C VAL A 196 9.71 7.72 -9.69
N LEU A 197 10.43 7.06 -10.60
CA LEU A 197 9.91 6.59 -11.89
C LEU A 197 9.81 5.07 -11.86
N THR A 198 8.59 4.57 -11.83
CA THR A 198 8.28 3.14 -11.94
C THR A 198 7.91 2.81 -13.39
N LYS A 199 8.47 1.74 -13.94
CA LYS A 199 8.09 1.16 -15.23
C LYS A 199 7.69 -0.27 -15.02
N ASP A 200 6.54 -0.65 -15.57
CA ASP A 200 6.05 -2.03 -15.59
C ASP A 200 6.22 -2.63 -16.98
N PHE A 201 6.52 -3.92 -17.01
CA PHE A 201 6.80 -4.67 -18.24
C PHE A 201 5.90 -5.92 -18.28
N VAL A 202 5.56 -6.34 -19.49
CA VAL A 202 4.91 -7.64 -19.76
C VAL A 202 5.78 -8.36 -20.79
N ASP A 203 6.21 -9.56 -20.45
CA ASP A 203 7.16 -10.36 -21.26
C ASP A 203 8.40 -9.56 -21.70
N GLY A 204 8.97 -8.76 -20.78
CA GLY A 204 10.12 -7.91 -21.04
C GLY A 204 9.84 -6.65 -21.86
N THR A 205 8.60 -6.44 -22.34
CA THR A 205 8.20 -5.27 -23.12
C THR A 205 7.60 -4.20 -22.20
N PRO A 206 8.05 -2.94 -22.24
CA PRO A 206 7.45 -1.86 -21.45
C PRO A 206 5.96 -1.71 -21.77
N GLN A 207 5.13 -1.45 -20.75
CA GLN A 207 3.69 -1.23 -20.89
C GLN A 207 3.28 0.13 -20.33
N THR A 208 3.60 0.38 -19.07
CA THR A 208 3.22 1.60 -18.38
C THR A 208 4.42 2.20 -17.65
N ALA A 209 4.34 3.49 -17.38
CA ALA A 209 5.24 4.14 -16.44
C ALA A 209 4.47 5.12 -15.56
N VAL A 210 4.96 5.29 -14.33
CA VAL A 210 4.42 6.25 -13.37
C VAL A 210 5.58 7.04 -12.77
N GLU A 211 5.52 8.37 -12.87
CA GLU A 211 6.43 9.26 -12.17
C GLU A 211 5.72 9.87 -10.96
N GLU A 212 6.29 9.68 -9.78
CA GLU A 212 5.86 10.30 -8.54
C GLU A 212 6.90 11.33 -8.09
N ILE A 213 6.43 12.52 -7.72
CA ILE A 213 7.28 13.57 -7.16
C ILE A 213 6.82 13.81 -5.72
N LYS A 214 7.74 13.64 -4.77
CA LYS A 214 7.50 13.82 -3.33
C LYS A 214 8.33 14.99 -2.81
N ASN A 215 7.82 15.72 -1.81
CA ASN A 215 8.59 16.74 -1.12
C ASN A 215 9.56 16.11 -0.11
N GLU A 216 10.33 16.93 0.60
CA GLU A 216 11.29 16.50 1.61
C GLU A 216 10.67 15.73 2.79
N ASN A 217 9.38 15.95 3.07
CA ASN A 217 8.62 15.24 4.10
C ASN A 217 7.96 13.94 3.56
N GLY A 218 8.29 13.53 2.33
CA GLY A 218 7.74 12.33 1.70
C GLY A 218 6.32 12.48 1.13
N ARG A 219 5.68 13.67 1.23
CA ARG A 219 4.33 13.91 0.70
C ARG A 219 4.34 13.98 -0.82
N LEU A 220 3.39 13.30 -1.44
CA LEU A 220 3.22 13.22 -2.88
C LEU A 220 2.74 14.58 -3.44
N LEU A 221 3.53 15.24 -4.28
CA LEU A 221 3.18 16.49 -4.93
C LEU A 221 2.52 16.29 -6.28
N SER A 222 2.97 15.28 -7.03
CA SER A 222 2.36 14.91 -8.30
C SER A 222 2.60 13.44 -8.65
N LYS A 223 1.69 12.92 -9.49
CA LYS A 223 1.76 11.58 -10.07
C LYS A 223 1.41 11.69 -11.56
N GLN A 224 2.34 11.29 -12.44
CA GLN A 224 2.17 11.32 -13.88
C GLN A 224 2.16 9.88 -14.39
N TYR A 225 1.12 9.52 -15.13
CA TYR A 225 0.98 8.22 -15.78
C TYR A 225 1.39 8.34 -17.25
N PHE A 226 2.00 7.29 -17.77
CA PHE A 226 2.44 7.17 -19.14
C PHE A 226 2.05 5.80 -19.69
N LEU A 227 1.68 5.76 -20.96
CA LEU A 227 1.48 4.55 -21.73
C LEU A 227 2.62 4.38 -22.72
N PHE A 228 3.07 3.14 -22.92
CA PHE A 228 4.10 2.85 -23.89
C PHE A 228 3.48 2.72 -25.27
N ASP A 229 3.97 3.51 -26.20
CA ASP A 229 3.60 3.43 -27.62
C ASP A 229 4.57 2.48 -28.33
N THR A 230 4.05 1.35 -28.80
CA THR A 230 4.84 0.30 -29.48
C THR A 230 5.34 0.70 -30.85
N GLU A 231 4.70 1.68 -31.52
CA GLU A 231 5.11 2.18 -32.86
C GLU A 231 6.30 3.13 -32.71
N THR A 232 6.17 4.13 -31.85
CA THR A 232 7.21 5.13 -31.62
C THR A 232 8.30 4.66 -30.63
N LYS A 233 8.04 3.56 -29.88
CA LYS A 233 8.90 3.04 -28.80
C LYS A 233 9.17 4.08 -27.71
N GLN A 234 8.19 4.92 -27.41
CA GLN A 234 8.28 5.98 -26.42
C GLN A 234 7.12 5.92 -25.43
N PHE A 235 7.31 6.48 -24.25
CA PHE A 235 6.26 6.67 -23.28
C PHE A 235 5.52 7.98 -23.56
N ALA A 236 4.22 7.91 -23.84
CA ALA A 236 3.33 9.06 -24.02
C ALA A 236 2.62 9.40 -22.70
N PRO A 237 2.51 10.68 -22.32
CA PRO A 237 1.73 11.09 -21.16
C PRO A 237 0.25 10.73 -21.32
N ASP A 238 -0.36 10.16 -20.29
CA ASP A 238 -1.78 9.83 -20.26
C ASP A 238 -2.54 10.74 -19.29
N ARG A 239 -2.18 10.71 -18.00
CA ARG A 239 -2.87 11.41 -16.93
C ARG A 239 -1.90 11.95 -15.90
N LYS A 240 -2.13 13.20 -15.47
CA LYS A 240 -1.37 13.84 -14.39
C LYS A 240 -2.29 14.17 -13.22
N MET A 241 -1.85 13.84 -12.02
CA MET A 241 -2.47 14.25 -10.77
C MET A 241 -1.53 15.19 -10.03
N SER A 242 -2.08 16.23 -9.40
CA SER A 242 -1.32 17.18 -8.56
C SER A 242 -2.03 17.32 -7.22
N PHE A 243 -1.25 17.36 -6.15
CA PHE A 243 -1.73 17.34 -4.77
C PHE A 243 -1.27 18.58 -4.04
N LEU A 244 -2.20 19.27 -3.37
CA LEU A 244 -1.94 20.45 -2.56
C LEU A 244 -2.31 20.17 -1.11
N TYR A 245 -1.50 20.68 -0.21
CA TYR A 245 -1.62 20.45 1.23
C TYR A 245 -1.68 21.78 1.97
N ASP A 246 -2.35 21.79 3.13
CA ASP A 246 -2.32 22.92 4.06
C ASP A 246 -1.01 22.94 4.89
N ALA A 247 -0.92 23.89 5.83
CA ALA A 247 0.24 24.05 6.69
C ALA A 247 0.44 22.87 7.65
N GLU A 248 -0.63 22.20 8.06
CA GLU A 248 -0.65 21.00 8.91
C GLU A 248 -0.31 19.74 8.11
N GLY A 249 -0.34 19.85 6.76
CA GLY A 249 -0.01 18.79 5.82
C GLY A 249 -1.15 17.87 5.47
N MET A 250 -2.38 18.34 5.67
CA MET A 250 -3.57 17.65 5.19
C MET A 250 -3.77 17.94 3.69
N LEU A 251 -4.16 16.93 2.93
CA LEU A 251 -4.50 17.09 1.52
C LEU A 251 -5.75 17.97 1.38
N THR A 252 -5.61 19.13 0.74
CA THR A 252 -6.74 20.06 0.55
C THR A 252 -7.31 20.03 -0.85
N LYS A 253 -6.48 19.64 -1.83
CA LYS A 253 -6.90 19.66 -3.24
C LYS A 253 -6.15 18.63 -4.05
N GLU A 254 -6.88 17.93 -4.92
CA GLU A 254 -6.38 17.07 -5.98
C GLU A 254 -6.84 17.62 -7.33
N ILE A 255 -5.91 17.71 -8.28
CA ILE A 255 -6.19 18.14 -9.64
C ILE A 255 -5.77 16.99 -10.55
N THR A 256 -6.72 16.40 -11.26
CA THR A 256 -6.48 15.40 -12.30
C THR A 256 -6.63 16.02 -13.67
N GLN A 257 -5.62 15.84 -14.51
CA GLN A 257 -5.57 16.36 -15.87
C GLN A 257 -5.23 15.26 -16.86
N THR A 258 -6.04 15.12 -17.90
CA THR A 258 -5.76 14.32 -19.11
C THR A 258 -5.61 15.27 -20.29
N GLU A 259 -5.39 14.75 -21.49
CA GLU A 259 -5.36 15.55 -22.72
C GLU A 259 -6.64 16.39 -22.90
N ASN A 260 -7.81 15.80 -22.63
CA ASN A 260 -9.12 16.36 -22.97
C ASN A 260 -9.94 16.80 -21.74
N SER A 261 -9.45 16.61 -20.52
CA SER A 261 -10.22 16.91 -19.32
C SER A 261 -9.36 17.41 -18.16
N LYS A 262 -9.99 18.20 -17.30
CA LYS A 262 -9.43 18.60 -16.00
C LYS A 262 -10.52 18.49 -14.96
N SER A 263 -10.27 17.75 -13.89
CA SER A 263 -11.13 17.67 -12.72
C SER A 263 -10.40 18.14 -11.48
N VAL A 264 -11.16 18.69 -10.54
CA VAL A 264 -10.64 19.19 -9.26
C VAL A 264 -11.49 18.58 -8.17
N ARG A 265 -10.83 18.03 -7.15
CA ARG A 265 -11.44 17.59 -5.90
C ARG A 265 -10.87 18.45 -4.78
N GLU A 266 -11.73 18.89 -3.86
CA GLU A 266 -11.33 19.58 -2.65
C GLU A 266 -11.73 18.75 -1.44
N TYR A 267 -10.87 18.75 -0.43
CA TYR A 267 -10.99 17.93 0.77
C TYR A 267 -11.22 18.84 1.97
N ILE A 268 -12.28 18.57 2.72
CA ILE A 268 -12.65 19.31 3.94
C ILE A 268 -12.67 18.32 5.09
N TYR A 269 -12.01 18.66 6.19
CA TYR A 269 -11.88 17.78 7.35
C TYR A 269 -12.53 18.34 8.59
N GLN A 270 -13.10 17.45 9.39
CA GLN A 270 -13.44 17.68 10.78
C GLN A 270 -12.55 16.81 11.64
N PHE A 271 -12.11 17.34 12.77
CA PHE A 271 -11.20 16.67 13.69
C PHE A 271 -11.89 16.39 15.02
N ASP A 272 -11.40 15.36 15.72
CA ASP A 272 -11.76 15.10 17.11
C ASP A 272 -11.16 16.16 18.07
N ASN A 273 -11.46 16.02 19.38
CA ASN A 273 -10.91 16.89 20.42
C ASN A 273 -9.63 16.32 21.05
N GLY A 274 -9.05 15.24 20.48
CA GLY A 274 -7.85 14.59 20.98
C GLY A 274 -6.60 15.46 20.86
N SER A 275 -5.53 15.04 21.53
CA SER A 275 -4.19 15.61 21.37
C SER A 275 -3.17 14.45 21.30
N PRO A 276 -2.63 14.18 20.11
CA PRO A 276 -2.82 14.87 18.83
C PRO A 276 -4.21 14.61 18.22
N LYS A 277 -4.71 15.55 17.40
CA LYS A 277 -6.00 15.46 16.73
C LYS A 277 -5.96 14.48 15.56
N ASN A 278 -7.02 13.67 15.44
CA ASN A 278 -7.28 12.84 14.27
C ASN A 278 -8.52 13.36 13.53
N TRP A 279 -8.51 13.27 12.20
CA TRP A 279 -9.71 13.61 11.46
C TRP A 279 -10.78 12.51 11.63
N ILE A 280 -12.02 12.97 11.83
CA ILE A 280 -13.19 12.09 12.05
C ILE A 280 -14.23 12.20 10.94
N LYS A 281 -14.10 13.21 10.08
CA LYS A 281 -14.92 13.31 8.87
C LYS A 281 -14.11 13.97 7.77
N GLN A 282 -14.17 13.42 6.58
CA GLN A 282 -13.63 13.96 5.34
C GLN A 282 -14.79 14.12 4.35
N ILE A 283 -14.90 15.29 3.73
CA ILE A 283 -15.87 15.59 2.68
C ILE A 283 -15.08 15.88 1.41
N ILE A 284 -15.49 15.31 0.30
CA ILE A 284 -14.86 15.49 -1.02
C ILE A 284 -15.85 16.18 -1.95
N THR A 285 -15.49 17.36 -2.43
CA THR A 285 -16.29 18.12 -3.41
C THR A 285 -15.71 17.92 -4.82
N PRO A 286 -16.52 18.06 -5.90
CA PRO A 286 -17.91 18.51 -5.93
C PRO A 286 -18.96 17.43 -5.63
N ASP A 287 -18.58 16.15 -5.56
CA ASP A 287 -19.52 15.04 -5.43
C ASP A 287 -20.22 15.01 -4.05
N ASN A 288 -19.68 15.74 -3.07
CA ASN A 288 -20.13 15.79 -1.67
C ASN A 288 -20.15 14.40 -1.01
N SER A 289 -19.34 13.46 -1.52
CA SER A 289 -19.11 12.18 -0.85
C SER A 289 -18.37 12.43 0.46
N TYR A 290 -18.64 11.60 1.46
CA TYR A 290 -17.96 11.75 2.74
C TYR A 290 -17.59 10.39 3.34
N THR A 291 -16.52 10.43 4.11
CA THR A 291 -16.06 9.33 4.94
C THR A 291 -16.05 9.79 6.38
N THR A 292 -16.50 8.94 7.30
CA THR A 292 -16.44 9.23 8.74
C THR A 292 -15.57 8.19 9.44
N ARG A 293 -14.93 8.61 10.53
CA ARG A 293 -14.14 7.76 11.43
C ARG A 293 -14.73 7.82 12.83
N LYS A 294 -14.87 6.66 13.48
CA LYS A 294 -15.09 6.55 14.92
C LYS A 294 -13.82 5.97 15.52
N ILE A 295 -13.16 6.75 16.36
CA ILE A 295 -11.85 6.41 16.90
C ILE A 295 -12.00 6.14 18.40
N THR A 296 -11.50 4.99 18.84
CA THR A 296 -11.37 4.62 20.24
C THR A 296 -9.90 4.62 20.61
N TYR A 297 -9.56 5.20 21.74
CA TYR A 297 -8.20 5.29 22.25
C TYR A 297 -7.98 4.34 23.42
N TYR A 298 -6.74 3.89 23.59
CA TYR A 298 -6.34 3.24 24.84
C TYR A 298 -6.51 4.21 26.02
N PRO A 299 -6.86 3.73 27.22
CA PRO A 299 -6.92 4.55 28.41
C PRO A 299 -5.57 5.24 28.66
N GLU A 300 -5.61 6.48 29.13
CA GLU A 300 -4.41 7.11 29.66
C GLU A 300 -4.01 6.37 30.96
N GLU A 301 -2.72 6.04 31.08
CA GLU A 301 -2.20 5.50 32.33
C GLU A 301 -2.34 6.61 33.38
N THR A 302 -3.23 6.39 34.34
CA THR A 302 -3.29 7.24 35.54
C THR A 302 -2.10 6.87 36.42
N GLU A 303 -1.14 7.81 36.51
CA GLU A 303 -0.06 7.76 37.49
C GLU A 303 -0.58 7.68 38.95
#